data_f3bb65a0f6d43a4a6f73bc8f59c3474d
#
_entry.id   f3bb65a0f6d43a4a6f73bc8f59c3474d
#
_cell.length_a   1.000
_cell.length_b   1.000
_cell.length_c   1.000
_cell.angle_alpha   90.00
_cell.angle_beta   90.00
_cell.angle_gamma   90.00
#
_symmetry.space_group_name_H-M   'P 1'
#
loop_
_entity.id
_entity.type
_entity.pdbx_description
1 polymer ?
#
loop_
_entity_poly.entity_id
_entity_poly.type
_entity_poly.pdbx_seq_one_letter_code
_entity_poly.pdbx_strand_id
1 'polypeptide(L)'
;FDEAFFARIEASGIRGSEAQLEEIIANALRIKAHVVEADEKEQGLRKALNFGHTLGHGMESVSGNLLHGECVALGMLPMTEPALRDRLRQVLQREGLPTACREDAATVCRAAMHDKKADGGAVTTIRVRRIGSFYTEPADEARLKQDYEEVFG
;
A
#
# COMPACT_ATOMS: atom_id res chain seq x y z
N PHE A 1 8.80 4.97 5.87
CA PHE A 1 9.97 4.84 6.73
C PHE A 1 11.00 5.92 6.50
N ASP A 2 11.28 6.28 5.24
CA ASP A 2 12.36 7.18 4.87
C ASP A 2 11.81 8.33 4.02
N GLU A 3 11.67 9.50 4.65
CA GLU A 3 11.15 10.70 4.00
C GLU A 3 12.11 11.19 2.90
N ALA A 4 13.42 11.12 3.15
CA ALA A 4 14.42 11.54 2.16
C ALA A 4 14.43 10.61 0.95
N PHE A 5 14.28 9.31 1.16
CA PHE A 5 14.17 8.33 0.07
C PHE A 5 12.89 8.53 -0.75
N PHE A 6 11.75 8.78 -0.09
CA PHE A 6 10.51 9.10 -0.80
C PHE A 6 10.64 10.40 -1.61
N ALA A 7 11.18 11.46 -1.01
CA ALA A 7 11.39 12.75 -1.71
C ALA A 7 12.31 12.59 -2.93
N ARG A 8 13.31 11.74 -2.84
CA ARG A 8 14.18 11.43 -3.98
C ARG A 8 13.41 10.71 -5.10
N ILE A 9 12.61 9.69 -4.78
CA ILE A 9 11.75 9.01 -5.76
C ILE A 9 10.76 10.00 -6.36
N GLU A 10 10.14 10.85 -5.53
CA GLU A 10 9.21 11.89 -5.97
C GLU A 10 9.87 12.92 -6.91
N ALA A 11 11.14 13.25 -6.72
CA ALA A 11 11.85 14.19 -7.57
C ALA A 11 12.37 13.57 -8.88
N SER A 12 12.97 12.39 -8.82
CA SER A 12 13.75 11.80 -9.90
C SER A 12 13.11 10.56 -10.54
N GLY A 13 12.09 9.96 -9.91
CA GLY A 13 11.55 8.68 -10.33
C GLY A 13 12.45 7.49 -10.02
N ILE A 14 11.98 6.31 -10.46
CA ILE A 14 12.75 5.06 -10.37
C ILE A 14 13.33 4.66 -11.71
N ARG A 15 12.81 5.22 -12.82
CA ARG A 15 13.28 4.94 -14.18
C ARG A 15 14.42 5.89 -14.54
N GLY A 16 15.64 5.43 -14.38
CA GLY A 16 16.84 6.18 -14.65
C GLY A 16 17.96 5.31 -15.21
N SER A 17 19.20 5.68 -14.94
CA SER A 17 20.36 4.85 -15.26
C SER A 17 20.36 3.57 -14.41
N GLU A 18 21.09 2.54 -14.87
CA GLU A 18 21.29 1.28 -14.13
C GLU A 18 21.80 1.54 -12.71
N ALA A 19 22.76 2.44 -12.55
CA ALA A 19 23.31 2.82 -11.24
C ALA A 19 22.25 3.45 -10.31
N GLN A 20 21.32 4.25 -10.85
CA GLN A 20 20.21 4.81 -10.05
C GLN A 20 19.24 3.71 -9.59
N LEU A 21 18.95 2.76 -10.46
CA LEU A 21 18.09 1.62 -10.13
C LEU A 21 18.73 0.74 -9.04
N GLU A 22 20.03 0.43 -9.18
CA GLU A 22 20.79 -0.32 -8.17
C GLU A 22 20.72 0.38 -6.79
N GLU A 23 20.91 1.69 -6.76
CA GLU A 23 20.87 2.45 -5.52
C GLU A 23 19.47 2.45 -4.88
N ILE A 24 18.40 2.56 -5.69
CA ILE A 24 17.01 2.48 -5.22
C ILE A 24 16.73 1.10 -4.63
N ILE A 25 17.14 0.04 -5.33
CA ILE A 25 16.98 -1.34 -4.85
C ILE A 25 17.75 -1.54 -3.54
N ALA A 26 19.00 -1.10 -3.47
CA ALA A 26 19.83 -1.23 -2.27
C ALA A 26 19.23 -0.47 -1.07
N ASN A 27 18.65 0.72 -1.29
CA ASN A 27 17.94 1.48 -0.25
C ASN A 27 16.69 0.76 0.22
N ALA A 28 15.86 0.26 -0.70
CA ALA A 28 14.65 -0.50 -0.38
C ALA A 28 14.98 -1.77 0.44
N LEU A 29 16.03 -2.50 0.05
CA LEU A 29 16.48 -3.69 0.76
C LEU A 29 17.01 -3.36 2.16
N ARG A 30 17.77 -2.26 2.32
CA ARG A 30 18.24 -1.81 3.65
C ARG A 30 17.08 -1.44 4.57
N ILE A 31 16.08 -0.71 4.07
CA ILE A 31 14.89 -0.37 4.84
C ILE A 31 14.16 -1.65 5.26
N LYS A 32 13.94 -2.58 4.34
CA LYS A 32 13.27 -3.85 4.63
C LYS A 32 14.04 -4.68 5.65
N ALA A 33 15.35 -4.82 5.49
CA ALA A 33 16.20 -5.55 6.42
C ALA A 33 16.12 -4.95 7.85
N HIS A 34 16.29 -3.62 7.96
CA HIS A 34 16.16 -2.92 9.24
C HIS A 34 14.80 -3.18 9.91
N VAL A 35 13.70 -3.10 9.16
CA VAL A 35 12.35 -3.34 9.68
C VAL A 35 12.18 -4.79 10.18
N VAL A 36 12.67 -5.76 9.41
CA VAL A 36 12.59 -7.19 9.77
C VAL A 36 13.44 -7.51 10.97
N GLU A 37 14.67 -6.98 11.05
CA GLU A 37 15.58 -7.16 12.19
C GLU A 37 15.03 -6.51 13.47
N ALA A 38 14.40 -5.33 13.35
CA ALA A 38 13.83 -4.62 14.50
C ALA A 38 12.53 -5.27 15.02
N ASP A 39 11.80 -6.01 14.18
CA ASP A 39 10.53 -6.65 14.55
C ASP A 39 10.35 -7.98 13.83
N GLU A 40 11.15 -8.99 14.22
CA GLU A 40 11.13 -10.33 13.62
C GLU A 40 9.74 -11.00 13.69
N LYS A 41 8.99 -10.75 14.77
CA LYS A 41 7.69 -11.38 15.04
C LYS A 41 6.48 -10.60 14.52
N GLU A 42 6.69 -9.49 13.79
CA GLU A 42 5.60 -8.66 13.23
C GLU A 42 4.58 -8.16 14.27
N GLN A 43 5.06 -7.76 15.43
CA GLN A 43 4.20 -7.26 16.50
C GLN A 43 3.91 -5.75 16.39
N GLY A 44 4.75 -5.00 15.70
CA GLY A 44 4.65 -3.55 15.60
C GLY A 44 5.17 -2.99 14.27
N LEU A 45 6.46 -2.64 14.23
CA LEU A 45 7.09 -1.94 13.12
C LEU A 45 6.96 -2.67 11.77
N ARG A 46 7.13 -3.99 11.77
CA ARG A 46 7.08 -4.81 10.55
C ARG A 46 5.70 -4.84 9.91
N LYS A 47 4.63 -4.56 10.65
CA LYS A 47 3.28 -4.43 10.09
C LYS A 47 3.21 -3.39 8.97
N ALA A 48 4.07 -2.37 9.00
CA ALA A 48 4.14 -1.36 7.94
C ALA A 48 4.48 -1.94 6.55
N LEU A 49 5.12 -3.10 6.47
CA LEU A 49 5.37 -3.78 5.21
C LEU A 49 4.08 -4.28 4.54
N ASN A 50 2.98 -4.34 5.28
CA ASN A 50 1.64 -4.69 4.76
C ASN A 50 0.84 -3.45 4.29
N PHE A 51 1.46 -2.27 4.20
CA PHE A 51 0.81 -1.07 3.65
C PHE A 51 0.30 -1.33 2.22
N GLY A 52 -0.99 -1.07 2.02
CA GLY A 52 -1.68 -1.33 0.76
C GLY A 52 -2.11 -2.79 0.53
N HIS A 53 -1.61 -3.77 1.30
CA HIS A 53 -1.85 -5.18 1.06
C HIS A 53 -3.30 -5.60 1.35
N THR A 54 -4.00 -5.01 2.31
CA THR A 54 -5.36 -5.42 2.66
C THR A 54 -6.30 -5.32 1.46
N LEU A 55 -6.43 -4.14 0.85
CA LEU A 55 -7.22 -3.95 -0.36
C LEU A 55 -6.50 -4.50 -1.60
N GLY A 56 -5.18 -4.45 -1.63
CA GLY A 56 -4.37 -5.02 -2.72
C GLY A 56 -4.65 -6.49 -2.95
N HIS A 57 -4.67 -7.33 -1.92
CA HIS A 57 -5.01 -8.75 -2.03
C HIS A 57 -6.48 -8.96 -2.46
N GLY A 58 -7.40 -8.09 -1.98
CA GLY A 58 -8.78 -8.12 -2.47
C GLY A 58 -8.85 -7.87 -3.97
N MET A 59 -8.17 -6.84 -4.48
CA MET A 59 -8.09 -6.53 -5.91
C MET A 59 -7.42 -7.66 -6.70
N GLU A 60 -6.31 -8.20 -6.22
CA GLU A 60 -5.58 -9.32 -6.84
C GLU A 60 -6.47 -10.56 -7.00
N SER A 61 -7.30 -10.85 -5.99
CA SER A 61 -8.20 -12.01 -6.01
C SER A 61 -9.31 -11.92 -7.04
N VAL A 62 -9.71 -10.70 -7.44
CA VAL A 62 -10.84 -10.47 -8.34
C VAL A 62 -10.41 -9.97 -9.72
N SER A 63 -9.23 -9.36 -9.84
CA SER A 63 -8.70 -8.87 -11.09
C SER A 63 -7.92 -9.96 -11.82
N GLY A 64 -8.29 -10.23 -13.08
CA GLY A 64 -7.57 -11.18 -13.92
C GLY A 64 -6.33 -10.61 -14.61
N ASN A 65 -6.10 -9.28 -14.53
CA ASN A 65 -5.14 -8.58 -15.39
C ASN A 65 -4.09 -7.74 -14.64
N LEU A 66 -4.25 -7.53 -13.34
CA LEU A 66 -3.32 -6.75 -12.54
C LEU A 66 -2.25 -7.64 -11.89
N LEU A 67 -1.02 -7.16 -11.89
CA LEU A 67 0.07 -7.79 -11.17
C LEU A 67 -0.03 -7.49 -9.67
N HIS A 68 0.52 -8.35 -8.82
CA HIS A 68 0.53 -8.17 -7.37
C HIS A 68 0.99 -6.77 -6.94
N GLY A 69 2.12 -6.28 -7.47
CA GLY A 69 2.64 -4.95 -7.13
C GLY A 69 1.71 -3.80 -7.56
N GLU A 70 0.97 -3.97 -8.65
CA GLU A 70 -0.03 -3.01 -9.12
C GLU A 70 -1.24 -2.97 -8.18
N CYS A 71 -1.70 -4.13 -7.72
CA CYS A 71 -2.76 -4.25 -6.73
C CYS A 71 -2.38 -3.62 -5.39
N VAL A 72 -1.14 -3.85 -4.93
CA VAL A 72 -0.62 -3.21 -3.71
C VAL A 72 -0.54 -1.69 -3.88
N ALA A 73 -0.06 -1.19 -5.02
CA ALA A 73 0.01 0.25 -5.32
C ALA A 73 -1.39 0.90 -5.27
N LEU A 74 -2.40 0.26 -5.88
CA LEU A 74 -3.79 0.70 -5.78
C LEU A 74 -4.28 0.69 -4.33
N GLY A 75 -4.01 -0.38 -3.59
CA GLY A 75 -4.41 -0.52 -2.19
C GLY A 75 -3.76 0.49 -1.25
N MET A 76 -2.61 1.08 -1.62
CA MET A 76 -1.99 2.17 -0.84
C MET A 76 -2.84 3.45 -0.86
N LEU A 77 -3.53 3.76 -1.95
CA LEU A 77 -4.27 5.02 -2.12
C LEU A 77 -5.38 5.20 -1.08
N PRO A 78 -6.31 4.23 -0.87
CA PRO A 78 -7.33 4.33 0.18
C PRO A 78 -6.76 4.34 1.60
N MET A 79 -5.58 3.75 1.80
CA MET A 79 -4.91 3.68 3.10
C MET A 79 -4.04 4.92 3.40
N THR A 80 -4.04 5.91 2.51
CA THR A 80 -3.30 7.18 2.65
C THR A 80 -4.27 8.32 2.92
N GLU A 81 -3.98 9.14 3.93
CA GLU A 81 -4.76 10.35 4.23
C GLU A 81 -4.83 11.30 3.03
N PRO A 82 -5.96 12.00 2.80
CA PRO A 82 -6.18 12.80 1.60
C PRO A 82 -5.06 13.80 1.28
N ALA A 83 -4.49 14.47 2.29
CA ALA A 83 -3.44 15.46 2.11
C ALA A 83 -2.14 14.90 1.48
N LEU A 84 -1.88 13.59 1.65
CA LEU A 84 -0.71 12.91 1.09
C LEU A 84 -1.05 12.09 -0.16
N ARG A 85 -2.31 11.70 -0.31
CA ARG A 85 -2.80 10.79 -1.36
C ARG A 85 -2.46 11.28 -2.77
N ASP A 86 -2.62 12.57 -3.03
CA ASP A 86 -2.34 13.14 -4.36
C ASP A 86 -0.85 13.08 -4.71
N ARG A 87 0.03 13.31 -3.74
CA ARG A 87 1.48 13.15 -3.94
C ARG A 87 1.83 11.70 -4.27
N LEU A 88 1.28 10.75 -3.51
CA LEU A 88 1.46 9.33 -3.77
C LEU A 88 0.94 8.95 -5.17
N ARG A 89 -0.27 9.40 -5.53
CA ARG A 89 -0.87 9.16 -6.83
C ARG A 89 0.01 9.64 -7.98
N GLN A 90 0.57 10.85 -7.88
CA GLN A 90 1.47 11.41 -8.89
C GLN A 90 2.74 10.57 -9.06
N VAL A 91 3.32 10.09 -7.95
CA VAL A 91 4.50 9.20 -8.01
C VAL A 91 4.14 7.89 -8.71
N LEU A 92 3.03 7.24 -8.34
CA LEU A 92 2.58 5.99 -8.97
C LEU A 92 2.32 6.17 -10.46
N GLN A 93 1.61 7.23 -10.87
CA GLN A 93 1.34 7.55 -12.28
C GLN A 93 2.61 7.75 -13.08
N ARG A 94 3.57 8.50 -12.55
CA ARG A 94 4.84 8.73 -13.24
C ARG A 94 5.61 7.44 -13.46
N GLU A 95 5.53 6.52 -12.52
CA GLU A 95 6.20 5.22 -12.64
C GLU A 95 5.41 4.21 -13.49
N GLY A 96 4.25 4.63 -14.04
CA GLY A 96 3.42 3.80 -14.92
C GLY A 96 2.59 2.76 -14.17
N LEU A 97 2.41 2.96 -12.86
CA LEU A 97 1.53 2.12 -12.04
C LEU A 97 0.09 2.59 -12.15
N PRO A 98 -0.90 1.68 -12.06
CA PRO A 98 -2.31 2.06 -12.09
C PRO A 98 -2.68 2.90 -10.85
N THR A 99 -3.56 3.88 -11.04
CA THR A 99 -4.10 4.74 -9.98
C THR A 99 -5.63 4.81 -9.98
N ALA A 100 -6.26 4.02 -10.85
CA ALA A 100 -7.71 3.82 -10.91
C ALA A 100 -8.00 2.31 -10.88
N CYS A 101 -9.03 1.94 -10.15
CA CYS A 101 -9.55 0.57 -10.10
C CYS A 101 -11.00 0.57 -10.59
N ARG A 102 -11.36 -0.42 -11.41
CA ARG A 102 -12.70 -0.56 -11.98
C ARG A 102 -13.49 -1.71 -11.36
N GLU A 103 -12.84 -2.47 -10.49
CA GLU A 103 -13.47 -3.60 -9.83
C GLU A 103 -14.55 -3.13 -8.85
N ASP A 104 -15.60 -3.90 -8.70
CA ASP A 104 -16.69 -3.57 -7.78
C ASP A 104 -16.21 -3.55 -6.33
N ALA A 105 -16.50 -2.44 -5.62
CA ALA A 105 -16.07 -2.22 -4.24
C ALA A 105 -16.48 -3.34 -3.30
N ALA A 106 -17.74 -3.82 -3.39
CA ALA A 106 -18.23 -4.88 -2.51
C ALA A 106 -17.51 -6.21 -2.77
N THR A 107 -17.19 -6.49 -4.02
CA THR A 107 -16.47 -7.70 -4.42
C THR A 107 -15.03 -7.68 -3.93
N VAL A 108 -14.32 -6.55 -4.10
CA VAL A 108 -12.94 -6.37 -3.60
C VAL A 108 -12.88 -6.47 -2.09
N CYS A 109 -13.76 -5.75 -1.37
CA CYS A 109 -13.74 -5.74 0.09
C CYS A 109 -14.10 -7.11 0.69
N ARG A 110 -15.05 -7.82 0.09
CA ARG A 110 -15.40 -9.19 0.50
C ARG A 110 -14.21 -10.15 0.30
N ALA A 111 -13.49 -10.04 -0.80
CA ALA A 111 -12.28 -10.82 -1.05
C ALA A 111 -11.18 -10.48 -0.04
N ALA A 112 -10.97 -9.19 0.29
CA ALA A 112 -10.02 -8.74 1.29
C ALA A 112 -10.32 -9.28 2.70
N MET A 113 -11.60 -9.55 3.00
CA MET A 113 -12.05 -10.08 4.31
C MET A 113 -12.09 -11.61 4.39
N HIS A 114 -11.88 -12.33 3.27
CA HIS A 114 -12.17 -13.77 3.18
C HIS A 114 -11.40 -14.61 4.19
N ASP A 115 -10.12 -14.33 4.41
CA ASP A 115 -9.27 -15.10 5.34
C ASP A 115 -9.45 -14.71 6.81
N LYS A 116 -10.18 -13.63 7.12
CA LYS A 116 -10.22 -12.98 8.43
C LYS A 116 -11.56 -13.14 9.17
N LYS A 117 -12.51 -13.88 8.61
CA LYS A 117 -13.82 -14.14 9.24
C LYS A 117 -13.73 -14.89 10.58
N ALA A 118 -12.59 -15.54 10.85
CA ALA A 118 -12.34 -16.26 12.10
C ALA A 118 -11.98 -15.31 13.28
N ASP A 119 -11.55 -14.07 13.02
CA ASP A 119 -10.98 -13.14 14.02
C ASP A 119 -11.94 -11.97 14.37
N GLY A 120 -13.24 -12.20 14.42
CA GLY A 120 -14.20 -11.18 14.85
C GLY A 120 -14.66 -10.21 13.77
N GLY A 121 -14.37 -10.48 12.49
CA GLY A 121 -14.94 -9.74 11.34
C GLY A 121 -14.27 -8.40 11.03
N ALA A 122 -13.10 -8.12 11.61
CA ALA A 122 -12.31 -6.94 11.27
C ALA A 122 -10.88 -7.34 10.89
N VAL A 123 -10.26 -6.54 10.01
CA VAL A 123 -8.86 -6.66 9.61
C VAL A 123 -8.08 -5.47 10.14
N THR A 124 -6.81 -5.67 10.48
CA THR A 124 -5.91 -4.55 10.81
C THR A 124 -5.42 -3.91 9.53
N THR A 125 -5.77 -2.65 9.29
CA THR A 125 -5.26 -1.85 8.18
C THR A 125 -4.04 -1.04 8.62
N ILE A 126 -3.12 -0.82 7.67
CA ILE A 126 -1.97 0.06 7.84
C ILE A 126 -2.28 1.37 7.15
N ARG A 127 -2.28 2.47 7.90
CA ARG A 127 -2.62 3.81 7.40
C ARG A 127 -1.46 4.78 7.52
N VAL A 128 -1.37 5.70 6.56
CA VAL A 128 -0.29 6.69 6.49
C VAL A 128 -0.87 8.11 6.43
N ARG A 129 -0.49 8.94 7.42
CA ARG A 129 -0.83 10.39 7.45
C ARG A 129 0.29 11.25 6.91
N ARG A 130 1.52 10.84 7.15
CA ARG A 130 2.71 11.52 6.64
C ARG A 130 3.78 10.48 6.33
N ILE A 131 4.67 10.85 5.44
CA ILE A 131 5.80 10.00 5.07
C ILE A 131 6.67 9.74 6.32
N GLY A 132 7.18 8.53 6.46
CA GLY A 132 7.98 8.12 7.60
C GLY A 132 7.18 7.65 8.82
N SER A 133 5.85 7.76 8.82
CA SER A 133 5.03 7.27 9.94
C SER A 133 3.75 6.58 9.47
N PHE A 134 3.35 5.56 10.21
CA PHE A 134 2.11 4.84 10.00
C PHE A 134 1.39 4.60 11.34
N TYR A 135 0.14 4.25 11.26
CA TYR A 135 -0.65 3.73 12.37
C TYR A 135 -1.49 2.55 11.91
N THR A 136 -1.97 1.76 12.85
CA THR A 136 -2.87 0.64 12.58
C THR A 136 -4.28 0.99 13.02
N GLU A 137 -5.26 0.59 12.21
CA GLU A 137 -6.67 0.76 12.50
C GLU A 137 -7.43 -0.51 12.13
N PRO A 138 -8.30 -1.03 13.02
CA PRO A 138 -9.21 -2.11 12.65
C PRO A 138 -10.25 -1.58 11.66
N ALA A 139 -10.54 -2.36 10.62
CA ALA A 139 -11.57 -2.04 9.65
C ALA A 139 -12.41 -3.29 9.35
N ASP A 140 -13.72 -3.11 9.38
CA ASP A 140 -14.68 -4.08 8.86
C ASP A 140 -14.91 -3.91 7.35
N GLU A 141 -15.74 -4.75 6.78
CA GLU A 141 -16.06 -4.70 5.33
C GLU A 141 -16.67 -3.35 4.93
N ALA A 142 -17.53 -2.77 5.78
CA ALA A 142 -18.19 -1.49 5.52
C ALA A 142 -17.19 -0.34 5.49
N ARG A 143 -16.24 -0.33 6.43
CA ARG A 143 -15.17 0.67 6.45
C ARG A 143 -14.23 0.54 5.24
N LEU A 144 -13.82 -0.67 4.88
CA LEU A 144 -13.00 -0.90 3.69
C LEU A 144 -13.70 -0.44 2.41
N LYS A 145 -15.02 -0.67 2.32
CA LYS A 145 -15.83 -0.22 1.19
C LYS A 145 -15.89 1.30 1.11
N GLN A 146 -16.11 1.98 2.24
CA GLN A 146 -16.08 3.44 2.30
C GLN A 146 -14.74 4.00 1.83
N ASP A 147 -13.62 3.46 2.36
CA ASP A 147 -12.27 3.87 1.98
C ASP A 147 -12.00 3.66 0.47
N TYR A 148 -12.50 2.55 -0.08
CA TYR A 148 -12.39 2.25 -1.51
C TYR A 148 -13.18 3.24 -2.37
N GLU A 149 -14.48 3.46 -2.04
CA GLU A 149 -15.37 4.33 -2.79
C GLU A 149 -14.95 5.81 -2.74
N GLU A 150 -14.32 6.26 -1.64
CA GLU A 150 -13.75 7.61 -1.56
C GLU A 150 -12.67 7.88 -2.62
N VAL A 151 -12.00 6.83 -3.09
CA VAL A 151 -10.84 6.95 -3.98
C VAL A 151 -11.15 6.56 -5.42
N PHE A 152 -12.02 5.57 -5.62
CA PHE A 152 -12.29 4.94 -6.91
C PHE A 152 -13.77 5.00 -7.34
N GLY A 153 -14.66 5.45 -6.45
CA GLY A 153 -16.10 5.58 -6.69
C GLY A 153 -16.53 6.78 -7.55
#